data_6a8ea4a9b20787d3a11cb2e3a905f9bc
#
_entry.id   6a8ea4a9b20787d3a11cb2e3a905f9bc
#
_cell.length_a   1.000
_cell.length_b   1.000
_cell.length_c   1.000
_cell.angle_alpha   90.00
_cell.angle_beta   90.00
_cell.angle_gamma   90.00
#
_symmetry.space_group_name_H-M   'P 1'
#
loop_
_entity.id
_entity.type
_entity.pdbx_description
1 polymer ?
#
loop_
_entity_poly.entity_id
_entity_poly.type
_entity_poly.pdbx_seq_one_letter_code
_entity_poly.pdbx_strand_id
1 'polypeptide(L)'
;MLGIGNDGHIASLFKKNINKKTNKNVIYVKRKDFQRISLTIKCINNSKSIFLWAPGKSKKNIVKKILSDKKFKYPASFLKENNNILFHCN
;
A
#
# COMPACT_ATOMS: atom_id res chain seq x y z
N MET A 1 5.93 -9.61 0.23
CA MET A 1 5.21 -9.33 1.49
C MET A 1 5.34 -7.86 1.84
N LEU A 2 4.26 -7.23 2.23
CA LEU A 2 4.24 -5.81 2.59
C LEU A 2 3.58 -5.62 3.94
N GLY A 3 4.13 -4.69 4.74
CA GLY A 3 3.44 -4.19 5.93
C GLY A 3 2.51 -3.04 5.55
N ILE A 4 1.61 -2.70 6.47
CA ILE A 4 0.66 -1.60 6.31
C ILE A 4 0.84 -0.62 7.47
N GLY A 5 0.99 0.67 7.16
CA GLY A 5 0.99 1.71 8.19
C GLY A 5 -0.41 2.00 8.72
N ASN A 6 -0.49 2.65 9.87
CA ASN A 6 -1.79 2.99 10.47
C ASN A 6 -2.60 3.98 9.64
N ASP A 7 -1.94 4.69 8.73
CA ASP A 7 -2.56 5.61 7.77
C ASP A 7 -2.87 4.94 6.42
N GLY A 8 -2.65 3.62 6.33
CA GLY A 8 -2.89 2.87 5.11
C GLY A 8 -1.77 2.88 4.10
N HIS A 9 -0.61 3.45 4.44
CA HIS A 9 0.51 3.45 3.49
C HIS A 9 1.14 2.06 3.40
N ILE A 10 1.73 1.76 2.25
CA ILE A 10 2.48 0.53 1.97
C ILE A 10 3.82 0.92 1.35
N ALA A 11 4.86 0.07 1.55
CA ALA A 11 6.22 0.40 1.13
C ALA A 11 6.55 1.81 1.62
N SER A 12 7.02 2.71 0.78
CA SER A 12 7.15 4.14 1.10
C SER A 12 6.17 5.00 0.31
N LEU A 13 5.02 4.43 -0.04
CA LEU A 13 3.96 5.11 -0.78
C LEU A 13 2.94 5.67 0.20
N PHE A 14 2.92 6.98 0.34
CA PHE A 14 1.95 7.71 1.12
C PHE A 14 0.93 8.33 0.16
N LYS A 15 -0.19 8.82 0.68
CA LYS A 15 -1.27 9.35 -0.15
C LYS A 15 -0.79 10.35 -1.20
N LYS A 16 0.19 11.20 -0.86
CA LYS A 16 0.77 12.18 -1.77
C LYS A 16 1.55 11.58 -2.93
N ASN A 17 2.01 10.34 -2.78
CA ASN A 17 2.96 9.72 -3.70
C ASN A 17 2.29 8.77 -4.68
N ILE A 18 0.97 8.64 -4.61
CA ILE A 18 0.25 7.74 -5.50
C ILE A 18 0.11 8.38 -6.87
N ASN A 19 0.67 7.71 -7.88
CA ASN A 19 0.53 8.13 -9.27
C ASN A 19 0.21 6.91 -10.11
N LYS A 20 -1.05 6.78 -10.50
CA LYS A 20 -1.54 5.66 -11.31
C LYS A 20 -1.01 5.68 -12.73
N LYS A 21 -0.57 6.83 -13.21
CA LYS A 21 -0.15 6.98 -14.60
C LYS A 21 1.33 6.69 -14.81
N THR A 22 2.11 6.50 -13.73
CA THR A 22 3.53 6.24 -13.89
C THR A 22 3.77 4.85 -14.48
N ASN A 23 4.72 4.76 -15.41
CA ASN A 23 5.20 3.51 -15.95
C ASN A 23 6.44 2.99 -15.23
N LYS A 24 6.93 3.74 -14.25
CA LYS A 24 8.13 3.38 -13.50
C LYS A 24 7.83 2.28 -12.50
N ASN A 25 8.82 1.43 -12.24
CA ASN A 25 8.72 0.42 -11.19
C ASN A 25 9.18 0.93 -9.83
N VAL A 26 10.02 1.96 -9.83
CA VAL A 26 10.62 2.54 -8.62
C VAL A 26 10.51 4.04 -8.70
N ILE A 27 10.16 4.69 -7.60
CA ILE A 27 10.12 6.14 -7.49
C ILE A 27 10.88 6.61 -6.27
N TYR A 28 11.33 7.86 -6.33
CA TYR A 28 11.94 8.58 -5.24
C TYR A 28 10.85 9.27 -4.43
N VAL A 29 10.87 9.06 -3.11
CA VAL A 29 9.89 9.67 -2.21
C VAL A 29 10.61 10.60 -1.26
N LYS A 30 10.34 11.92 -1.37
CA LYS A 30 10.91 12.92 -0.52
C LYS A 30 9.93 13.27 0.61
N ARG A 31 10.38 13.15 1.85
CA ARG A 31 9.62 13.55 3.03
C ARG A 31 10.44 14.56 3.82
N LYS A 32 9.77 15.27 4.73
CA LYS A 32 10.42 16.32 5.52
C LYS A 32 11.61 15.83 6.32
N ASP A 33 11.53 14.63 6.86
CA ASP A 33 12.49 14.05 7.79
C ASP A 33 13.45 13.07 7.15
N PHE A 34 13.12 12.53 5.95
CA PHE A 34 13.97 11.55 5.28
C PHE A 34 13.61 11.42 3.80
N GLN A 35 14.50 10.76 3.07
CA GLN A 35 14.33 10.44 1.66
C GLN A 35 14.30 8.92 1.50
N ARG A 36 13.44 8.42 0.60
CA ARG A 36 13.28 6.99 0.36
C ARG A 36 13.11 6.68 -1.11
N ILE A 37 13.41 5.44 -1.46
CA ILE A 37 13.08 4.86 -2.76
C ILE A 37 11.98 3.83 -2.52
N SER A 38 10.95 3.83 -3.35
CA SER A 38 9.82 2.93 -3.19
C SER A 38 9.43 2.28 -4.49
N LEU A 39 8.95 1.03 -4.41
CA LEU A 39 8.23 0.41 -5.51
C LEU A 39 6.93 1.18 -5.76
N THR A 40 6.50 1.24 -7.01
CA THR A 40 5.23 1.88 -7.38
C THR A 40 4.07 0.91 -7.21
N ILE A 41 2.85 1.45 -7.17
CA ILE A 41 1.64 0.61 -7.16
C ILE A 41 1.60 -0.30 -8.40
N LYS A 42 1.96 0.22 -9.56
CA LYS A 42 2.03 -0.57 -10.78
C LYS A 42 2.96 -1.77 -10.62
N CYS A 43 4.17 -1.54 -10.08
CA CYS A 43 5.14 -2.61 -9.88
C CYS A 43 4.61 -3.67 -8.91
N ILE A 44 4.01 -3.24 -7.81
CA ILE A 44 3.47 -4.15 -6.80
C ILE A 44 2.33 -4.97 -7.39
N ASN A 45 1.40 -4.33 -8.11
CA ASN A 45 0.25 -5.01 -8.70
C ASN A 45 0.61 -5.97 -9.82
N ASN A 46 1.79 -5.84 -10.42
CA ASN A 46 2.28 -6.81 -11.41
C ASN A 46 2.83 -8.08 -10.76
N SER A 47 2.90 -8.16 -9.44
CA SER A 47 3.31 -9.38 -8.75
C SER A 47 2.25 -10.46 -8.89
N LYS A 48 2.68 -11.73 -8.90
CA LYS A 48 1.74 -12.87 -8.98
C LYS A 48 0.81 -12.92 -7.79
N SER A 49 1.31 -12.59 -6.60
CA SER A 49 0.51 -12.53 -5.39
C SER A 49 1.10 -11.49 -4.44
N ILE A 50 0.22 -10.88 -3.67
CA ILE A 50 0.58 -9.87 -2.68
C ILE A 50 0.13 -10.35 -1.31
N PHE A 51 1.06 -10.39 -0.36
CA PHE A 51 0.76 -10.69 1.03
C PHE A 51 0.92 -9.43 1.87
N LEU A 52 -0.19 -8.96 2.45
CA LEU A 52 -0.21 -7.79 3.32
C LEU A 52 -0.29 -8.26 4.77
N TRP A 53 0.73 -7.95 5.55
CA TRP A 53 0.83 -8.35 6.94
C TRP A 53 0.56 -7.16 7.84
N ALA A 54 -0.46 -7.30 8.67
CA ALA A 54 -0.93 -6.23 9.55
C ALA A 54 -1.09 -6.75 10.98
N PRO A 55 0.03 -6.98 11.69
CA PRO A 55 -0.04 -7.53 13.05
C PRO A 55 -0.51 -6.48 14.06
N GLY A 56 -1.17 -6.97 15.12
CA GLY A 56 -1.58 -6.13 16.25
C GLY A 56 -3.00 -5.60 16.13
N LYS A 57 -3.57 -5.29 17.29
CA LYS A 57 -4.96 -4.82 17.37
C LYS A 57 -5.19 -3.51 16.64
N SER A 58 -4.20 -2.61 16.67
CA SER A 58 -4.32 -1.31 16.00
C SER A 58 -4.46 -1.46 14.48
N LYS A 59 -3.93 -2.51 13.90
CA LYS A 59 -4.01 -2.74 12.45
C LYS A 59 -5.37 -3.26 12.01
N LYS A 60 -6.16 -3.84 12.88
CA LYS A 60 -7.51 -4.31 12.53
C LYS A 60 -8.38 -3.19 11.99
N ASN A 61 -8.30 -2.02 12.60
CA ASN A 61 -9.12 -0.87 12.17
C ASN A 61 -8.74 -0.41 10.77
N ILE A 62 -7.44 -0.27 10.50
CA ILE A 62 -7.02 0.19 9.18
C ILE A 62 -7.30 -0.86 8.09
N VAL A 63 -7.16 -2.14 8.41
CA VAL A 63 -7.51 -3.20 7.46
C VAL A 63 -8.98 -3.16 7.10
N LYS A 64 -9.87 -3.00 8.09
CA LYS A 64 -11.30 -2.86 7.84
C LYS A 64 -11.60 -1.65 6.95
N LYS A 65 -10.95 -0.51 7.23
CA LYS A 65 -11.13 0.70 6.44
C LYS A 65 -10.69 0.50 4.99
N ILE A 66 -9.56 -0.18 4.76
CA ILE A 66 -9.05 -0.46 3.43
C ILE A 66 -10.00 -1.40 2.67
N LEU A 67 -10.48 -2.47 3.32
CA LEU A 67 -11.37 -3.42 2.68
C LEU A 67 -12.71 -2.80 2.26
N SER A 68 -13.21 -1.82 3.03
CA SER A 68 -14.45 -1.12 2.72
C SER A 68 -14.26 0.14 1.90
N ASP A 69 -13.02 0.53 1.61
CA ASP A 69 -12.72 1.77 0.90
C ASP A 69 -13.03 1.64 -0.58
N LYS A 70 -14.07 2.34 -1.02
CA LYS A 70 -14.48 2.37 -2.43
C LYS A 70 -13.94 3.58 -3.18
N LYS A 71 -13.38 4.56 -2.46
CA LYS A 71 -12.90 5.81 -3.03
C LYS A 71 -11.37 5.87 -3.15
N PHE A 72 -10.67 4.79 -2.83
CA PHE A 72 -9.21 4.70 -2.88
C PHE A 72 -8.53 5.79 -2.06
N LYS A 73 -9.00 5.98 -0.82
CA LYS A 73 -8.42 6.96 0.10
C LYS A 73 -7.06 6.56 0.63
N TYR A 74 -6.77 5.27 0.68
CA TYR A 74 -5.54 4.72 1.25
C TYR A 74 -4.67 4.13 0.15
N PRO A 75 -3.33 4.30 0.23
CA PRO A 75 -2.43 3.66 -0.74
C PRO A 75 -2.66 2.16 -0.87
N ALA A 76 -2.87 1.45 0.25
CA ALA A 76 -3.11 0.01 0.20
C ALA A 76 -4.39 -0.37 -0.56
N SER A 77 -5.36 0.53 -0.65
CA SER A 77 -6.61 0.27 -1.38
C SER A 77 -6.38 0.05 -2.88
N PHE A 78 -5.32 0.61 -3.44
CA PHE A 78 -4.99 0.42 -4.85
C PHE A 78 -4.55 -1.00 -5.16
N LEU A 79 -4.15 -1.77 -4.15
CA LEU A 79 -3.74 -3.16 -4.32
C LEU A 79 -4.94 -4.10 -4.46
N LYS A 80 -6.14 -3.66 -4.15
CA LYS A 80 -7.36 -4.47 -4.29
C LYS A 80 -7.66 -4.82 -5.75
N GLU A 81 -7.02 -4.14 -6.70
CA GLU A 81 -7.12 -4.48 -8.11
C GLU A 81 -6.41 -5.81 -8.43
N ASN A 82 -5.51 -6.26 -7.57
CA ASN A 82 -4.83 -7.53 -7.72
C ASN A 82 -5.68 -8.65 -7.13
N ASN A 83 -6.03 -9.64 -7.95
CA ASN A 83 -6.89 -10.75 -7.53
C ASN A 83 -6.22 -11.72 -6.56
N ASN A 84 -4.92 -11.64 -6.40
CA ASN A 84 -4.15 -12.53 -5.54
C ASN A 84 -3.62 -11.82 -4.30
N ILE A 85 -4.42 -10.91 -3.77
CA ILE A 85 -4.07 -10.20 -2.54
C ILE A 85 -4.55 -10.97 -1.32
N LEU A 86 -3.70 -11.11 -0.33
CA LEU A 86 -4.02 -11.77 0.93
C LEU A 86 -3.72 -10.82 2.09
N PHE A 87 -4.75 -10.51 2.86
CA PHE A 87 -4.59 -9.76 4.11
C PHE A 87 -4.44 -10.71 5.28
N HIS A 88 -3.44 -10.46 6.10
CA HIS A 88 -3.26 -11.18 7.37
C HIS A 88 -3.30 -10.19 8.52
N CYS A 89 -4.18 -10.44 9.49
CA CYS A 89 -4.37 -9.58 10.65
C CYS A 89 -4.55 -10.43 11.90
N ASN A 90 -3.74 -10.16 12.91
CA ASN A 90 -3.86 -10.84 14.21
C ASN A 90 -4.86 -10.11 15.11
#